data_9fd64326488a266838396e415d9fdd62
#
_entry.id   9fd64326488a266838396e415d9fdd62
#
_cell.length_a   1.000
_cell.length_b   1.000
_cell.length_c   1.000
_cell.angle_alpha   90.00
_cell.angle_beta   90.00
_cell.angle_gamma   90.00
#
_symmetry.space_group_name_H-M   'P 1'
#
loop_
_entity.id
_entity.type
_entity.pdbx_description
1 polymer ?
#
loop_
_entity_poly.entity_id
_entity_poly.type
_entity_poly.pdbx_seq_one_letter_code
_entity_poly.pdbx_strand_id
1 'polypeptide(L)' 'MSTAPAPMHPLLTVRDVAAILGVKDRTVYDLANLATKEPDNPKGLPFMFRVGGSWRARKSDVIEWVDQQASR' A
#
# COMPACT_ATOMS: atom_id res chain seq x y z
N MET A 1 -11.31 -5.40 -27.59
CA MET A 1 -11.20 -5.49 -27.22
C MET A 1 -10.87 -5.25 -26.57
N SER A 2 -10.81 -5.13 -26.24
CA SER A 2 -10.54 -5.06 -25.64
C SER A 2 -10.24 -4.89 -24.95
N THR A 3 -10.19 -4.81 -24.56
CA THR A 3 -9.99 -4.67 -23.89
C THR A 3 -9.66 -4.47 -23.00
N ALA A 4 -9.55 -4.33 -22.62
CA ALA A 4 -9.28 -4.17 -21.77
C ALA A 4 -9.10 -4.37 -20.98
N PRO A 5 -8.97 -4.38 -20.48
CA PRO A 5 -8.67 -4.49 -19.55
C PRO A 5 -8.65 -4.57 -18.58
N ALA A 6 -8.67 -4.52 -18.22
CA ALA A 6 -8.66 -4.60 -17.33
C ALA A 6 -8.25 -4.69 -16.53
N PRO A 7 -8.06 -4.64 -16.13
CA PRO A 7 -7.52 -4.81 -15.26
C PRO A 7 -7.68 -4.87 -14.32
N MET A 8 -7.92 -5.07 -14.40
CA MET A 8 -7.95 -5.42 -13.56
C MET A 8 -7.62 -5.03 -12.34
N HIS A 9 -6.98 -4.96 -11.69
CA HIS A 9 -6.68 -4.58 -10.35
C HIS A 9 -5.92 -3.28 -10.38
N PRO A 10 -6.58 -2.15 -10.44
CA PRO A 10 -5.86 -0.89 -10.40
C PRO A 10 -5.03 -0.84 -9.12
N LEU A 11 -3.76 -0.61 -9.28
CA LEU A 11 -2.89 -0.45 -8.14
C LEU A 11 -3.14 0.90 -7.48
N LEU A 12 -3.07 0.92 -6.16
CA LEU A 12 -3.24 2.15 -5.39
C LEU A 12 -1.93 2.91 -5.35
N THR A 13 -2.02 4.23 -5.42
CA THR A 13 -0.87 5.12 -5.25
C THR A 13 -0.67 5.41 -3.77
N VAL A 14 0.44 6.11 -3.45
CA VAL A 14 0.68 6.57 -2.08
C VAL A 14 -0.48 7.43 -1.59
N ARG A 15 -0.97 8.32 -2.46
CA ARG A 15 -2.09 9.20 -2.07
C ARG A 15 -3.34 8.38 -1.74
N ASP A 16 -3.62 7.35 -2.53
CA ASP A 16 -4.78 6.49 -2.29
C ASP A 16 -4.65 5.78 -0.94
N VAL A 17 -3.48 5.23 -0.67
CA VAL A 17 -3.22 4.52 0.59
C VAL A 17 -3.32 5.49 1.76
N ALA A 18 -2.76 6.69 1.63
CA ALA A 18 -2.83 7.70 2.66
C ALA A 18 -4.29 8.05 3.00
N ALA A 19 -5.13 8.17 1.98
CA ALA A 19 -6.55 8.46 2.19
C ALA A 19 -7.25 7.31 2.92
N ILE A 20 -6.95 6.07 2.53
CA ILE A 20 -7.55 4.90 3.17
C ILE A 20 -7.14 4.81 4.64
N LEU A 21 -5.88 5.06 4.93
CA LEU A 21 -5.35 4.95 6.29
C LEU A 21 -5.60 6.20 7.13
N GLY A 22 -6.04 7.29 6.50
CA GLY A 22 -6.27 8.54 7.21
C GLY A 22 -5.00 9.22 7.69
N VAL A 23 -3.92 9.11 6.91
CA VAL A 23 -2.63 9.71 7.24
C VAL A 23 -2.14 10.55 6.08
N LYS A 24 -1.03 11.24 6.28
CA LYS A 24 -0.43 12.07 5.23
C LYS A 24 0.38 11.21 4.27
N ASP A 25 0.53 11.69 3.03
CA ASP A 25 1.32 11.00 2.02
C ASP A 25 2.73 10.70 2.53
N ARG A 26 3.33 11.68 3.19
CA ARG A 26 4.69 11.52 3.72
C ARG A 26 4.78 10.37 4.71
N THR A 27 3.75 10.19 5.52
CA THR A 27 3.71 9.10 6.48
C THR A 27 3.74 7.76 5.76
N VAL A 28 3.01 7.64 4.64
CA VAL A 28 3.01 6.41 3.85
C VAL A 28 4.41 6.14 3.29
N TYR A 29 5.07 7.17 2.74
CA TYR A 29 6.44 7.02 2.23
C TYR A 29 7.39 6.55 3.34
N ASP A 30 7.32 7.17 4.50
CA ASP A 30 8.21 6.83 5.61
C ASP A 30 7.99 5.40 6.07
N LEU A 31 6.72 4.97 6.20
CA LEU A 31 6.41 3.61 6.65
C LEU A 31 6.72 2.57 5.59
N ALA A 32 6.58 2.90 4.30
CA ALA A 32 6.97 2.00 3.23
C ALA A 32 8.48 1.79 3.24
N ASN A 33 9.24 2.87 3.42
CA ASN A 33 10.69 2.79 3.51
C ASN A 33 11.12 2.01 4.76
N LEU A 34 10.41 2.21 5.87
CA LEU A 34 10.68 1.47 7.10
C LEU A 34 10.51 -0.04 6.88
N ALA A 35 9.45 -0.45 6.21
CA ALA A 35 9.22 -1.86 5.93
C ALA A 35 10.33 -2.46 5.06
N THR A 36 10.92 -1.66 4.18
CA THR A 36 12.02 -2.09 3.35
C THR A 36 13.30 -2.30 4.16
N LYS A 37 13.56 -1.37 5.08
CA LYS A 37 14.76 -1.43 5.93
C LYS A 37 14.63 -2.44 7.06
N GLU A 38 13.44 -2.53 7.63
CA GLU A 38 13.16 -3.36 8.80
C GLU A 38 11.90 -4.16 8.54
N PRO A 39 11.99 -5.24 7.73
CA PRO A 39 10.80 -6.01 7.34
C PRO A 39 10.02 -6.58 8.53
N ASP A 40 10.67 -6.79 9.65
CA ASP A 40 10.01 -7.33 10.85
C ASP A 40 9.38 -6.26 11.71
N ASN A 41 9.56 -4.99 11.38
CA ASN A 41 9.00 -3.91 12.18
C ASN A 41 7.49 -3.82 11.94
N PRO A 42 6.66 -3.99 12.99
CA PRO A 42 5.21 -3.98 12.80
C PRO A 42 4.64 -2.63 12.40
N LYS A 43 5.43 -1.57 12.50
CA LYS A 43 4.99 -0.22 12.11
C LYS A 43 5.08 0.02 10.61
N GLY A 44 5.88 -0.79 9.89
CA GLY A 44 6.03 -0.63 8.45
C GLY A 44 4.79 -1.04 7.69
N LEU A 45 4.74 -0.68 6.42
CA LEU A 45 3.64 -1.05 5.54
C LEU A 45 4.15 -2.11 4.56
N PRO A 46 4.01 -3.39 4.89
CA PRO A 46 4.61 -4.47 4.10
C PRO A 46 3.92 -4.69 2.75
N PHE A 47 2.73 -4.16 2.56
CA PHE A 47 1.99 -4.32 1.32
C PHE A 47 2.47 -3.37 0.21
N MET A 48 3.31 -2.39 0.53
CA MET A 48 3.81 -1.46 -0.47
C MET A 48 4.95 -2.08 -1.27
N PHE A 49 4.97 -1.83 -2.57
CA PHE A 49 6.05 -2.29 -3.45
C PHE A 49 6.30 -1.24 -4.52
N ARG A 50 7.44 -1.32 -5.17
CA ARG A 50 7.81 -0.34 -6.20
C ARG A 50 7.54 -0.86 -7.59
N VAL A 51 6.95 0.01 -8.40
CA VAL A 51 6.75 -0.24 -9.83
C VAL A 51 7.35 0.95 -10.55
N GLY A 52 8.46 0.71 -11.26
CA GLY A 52 9.12 1.77 -11.99
C GLY A 52 9.57 2.94 -11.12
N GLY A 53 9.97 2.68 -9.89
CA GLY A 53 10.44 3.71 -8.98
C GLY A 53 9.35 4.40 -8.18
N SER A 54 8.10 4.04 -8.39
CA SER A 54 6.97 4.61 -7.65
C SER A 54 6.37 3.56 -6.73
N TRP A 55 5.98 3.99 -5.53
CA TRP A 55 5.31 3.11 -4.59
C TRP A 55 3.89 2.81 -5.04
N ARG A 56 3.51 1.54 -4.94
CA ARG A 56 2.15 1.10 -5.25
C ARG A 56 1.74 0.03 -4.26
N ALA A 57 0.44 -0.25 -4.21
CA ALA A 57 -0.11 -1.30 -3.36
C ALA A 57 -1.34 -1.89 -4.02
N ARG A 58 -1.63 -3.15 -3.70
CA ARG A 58 -2.88 -3.77 -4.15
C ARG A 58 -3.97 -3.42 -3.16
N LYS A 59 -5.13 -3.06 -3.67
CA LYS A 59 -6.25 -2.70 -2.81
C LYS A 59 -6.60 -3.82 -1.84
N SER A 60 -6.62 -5.06 -2.33
CA SER A 60 -6.95 -6.21 -1.48
C SER A 60 -5.95 -6.36 -0.33
N ASP A 61 -4.67 -6.13 -0.59
CA ASP A 61 -3.64 -6.25 0.43
C ASP A 61 -3.80 -5.17 1.50
N VAL A 62 -4.14 -3.96 1.08
CA VAL A 62 -4.35 -2.84 2.01
C VAL A 62 -5.54 -3.13 2.91
N ILE A 63 -6.64 -3.59 2.33
CA ILE A 63 -7.85 -3.89 3.09
C ILE A 63 -7.58 -5.01 4.10
N GLU A 64 -6.90 -6.06 3.68
CA GLU A 64 -6.58 -7.17 4.56
C GLU A 64 -5.70 -6.71 5.72
N TRP A 65 -4.70 -5.88 5.42
CA TRP A 65 -3.81 -5.36 6.45
C TRP A 65 -4.58 -4.52 7.47
N VAL A 66 -5.48 -3.65 6.99
CA VAL A 66 -6.30 -2.82 7.87
C VAL A 66 -7.17 -3.70 8.76
N ASP A 67 -7.78 -4.72 8.19
CA ASP A 67 -8.60 -5.65 8.96
C ASP A 67 -7.81 -6.33 10.07
N GLN A 68 -6.57 -6.73 9.78
CA GLN A 68 -5.70 -7.35 10.77
C GLN A 68 -5.37 -6.38 11.90
N GLN A 69 -5.15 -5.12 11.58
CA GLN A 69 -4.87 -4.11 12.60
C GLN A 69 -6.10 -3.85 13.45
N ALA A 70 -7.27 -3.82 12.84
CA ALA A 70 -8.52 -3.55 13.55
C ALA A 70 -8.97 -4.72 14.39
N SER A 71 -8.50 -5.93 14.12
CA SER A 71 -8.90 -7.13 14.83
C SER A 71 -8.13 -7.38 16.12
N ARG A 72 -7.19 -6.51 16.42
CA ARG A 72 -6.31 -6.72 17.59
C ARG A 72 -6.91 -6.21 18.89
#